data_b8b035c6aa52e481a90ac31a4bd70bdd
#
_entry.id   b8b035c6aa52e481a90ac31a4bd70bdd
#
_cell.length_a   1.000
_cell.length_b   1.000
_cell.length_c   1.000
_cell.angle_alpha   90.00
_cell.angle_beta   90.00
_cell.angle_gamma   90.00
#
_symmetry.space_group_name_H-M   'P 1'
#
loop_
_entity.id
_entity.type
_entity.pdbx_description
1 polymer ?
#
loop_
_entity_poly.entity_id
_entity_poly.type
_entity_poly.pdbx_seq_one_letter_code
_entity_poly.pdbx_strand_id
1 'polypeptide(L)'
;RRAIGNSTLIAVSASLLALFLGTPAAYALARFRFITIKNKDLTIWFLSQRVLPPVATIVPFYLVMQTLGLLDTHLALILINATFVLPFVVVIVRQTFMDLPIELEEAALMDGASYFGAFLKVALPLAAPAIVATGLIMFAFTWNEFLFAVTISSKDVITIPIHMAGAVDTRGVQF
;
A
#
# COMPACT_ATOMS: atom_id res chain seq x y z
N ARG A 1 -12.53 -10.66 -19.47
CA ARG A 1 -13.33 -9.95 -18.47
C ARG A 1 -12.95 -10.33 -17.04
N ARG A 2 -12.78 -11.63 -16.71
CA ARG A 2 -12.39 -12.06 -15.35
C ARG A 2 -11.05 -11.46 -14.89
N ALA A 3 -10.02 -11.46 -15.75
CA ALA A 3 -8.71 -10.91 -15.42
C ALA A 3 -8.76 -9.41 -15.08
N ILE A 4 -9.58 -8.62 -15.81
CA ILE A 4 -9.79 -7.20 -15.50
C ILE A 4 -10.42 -7.05 -14.10
N GLY A 5 -11.48 -7.82 -13.83
CA GLY A 5 -12.15 -7.78 -12.53
C GLY A 5 -11.22 -8.15 -11.37
N ASN A 6 -10.41 -9.21 -11.54
CA ASN A 6 -9.43 -9.64 -10.53
C ASN A 6 -8.36 -8.57 -10.29
N SER A 7 -7.75 -8.02 -11.35
CA SER A 7 -6.76 -6.94 -11.22
C SER A 7 -7.35 -5.70 -10.55
N THR A 8 -8.56 -5.30 -10.91
CA THR A 8 -9.23 -4.15 -10.29
C THR A 8 -9.49 -4.40 -8.81
N LEU A 9 -10.06 -5.56 -8.48
CA LEU A 9 -10.37 -5.92 -7.08
C LEU A 9 -9.09 -5.93 -6.23
N ILE A 10 -8.03 -6.58 -6.71
CA ILE A 10 -6.76 -6.67 -5.97
C ILE A 10 -6.13 -5.28 -5.83
N ALA A 11 -6.03 -4.52 -6.92
CA ALA A 11 -5.37 -3.22 -6.90
C ALA A 11 -6.11 -2.20 -6.01
N VAL A 12 -7.45 -2.13 -6.11
CA VAL A 12 -8.26 -1.24 -5.27
C VAL A 12 -8.16 -1.65 -3.81
N SER A 13 -8.37 -2.94 -3.51
CA SER A 13 -8.40 -3.42 -2.12
C SER A 13 -7.02 -3.29 -1.45
N ALA A 14 -5.94 -3.63 -2.14
CA ALA A 14 -4.57 -3.49 -1.60
C ALA A 14 -4.21 -2.01 -1.35
N SER A 15 -4.55 -1.12 -2.29
CA SER A 15 -4.29 0.31 -2.14
C SER A 15 -5.11 0.92 -1.00
N LEU A 16 -6.39 0.59 -0.89
CA LEU A 16 -7.23 1.06 0.21
C LEU A 16 -6.74 0.53 1.56
N LEU A 17 -6.35 -0.74 1.65
CA LEU A 17 -5.81 -1.31 2.88
C LEU A 17 -4.51 -0.60 3.28
N ALA A 18 -3.61 -0.36 2.33
CA ALA A 18 -2.37 0.36 2.59
C ALA A 18 -2.61 1.81 3.01
N LEU A 19 -3.57 2.52 2.39
CA LEU A 19 -3.96 3.87 2.80
C LEU A 19 -4.58 3.87 4.21
N PHE A 20 -5.47 2.92 4.50
CA PHE A 20 -6.15 2.83 5.79
C PHE A 20 -5.17 2.61 6.95
N LEU A 21 -4.16 1.75 6.77
CA LEU A 21 -3.14 1.48 7.77
C LEU A 21 -2.01 2.53 7.75
N GLY A 22 -1.60 2.96 6.57
CA GLY A 22 -0.46 3.85 6.38
C GLY A 22 -0.74 5.30 6.75
N THR A 23 -1.96 5.80 6.54
CA THR A 23 -2.30 7.20 6.84
C THR A 23 -2.22 7.53 8.33
N PRO A 24 -2.81 6.74 9.26
CA PRO A 24 -2.63 6.98 10.70
C PRO A 24 -1.18 6.83 11.16
N ALA A 25 -0.45 5.84 10.61
CA ALA A 25 0.97 5.66 10.91
C ALA A 25 1.81 6.85 10.44
N ALA A 26 1.54 7.37 9.25
CA ALA A 26 2.16 8.56 8.69
C ALA A 26 1.90 9.80 9.55
N TYR A 27 0.66 9.99 9.99
CA TYR A 27 0.28 11.08 10.88
C TYR A 27 1.02 10.99 12.23
N ALA A 28 1.05 9.79 12.84
CA ALA A 28 1.75 9.58 14.08
C ALA A 28 3.25 9.90 13.96
N LEU A 29 3.89 9.48 12.87
CA LEU A 29 5.30 9.79 12.57
C LEU A 29 5.56 11.27 12.26
N ALA A 30 4.55 12.01 11.80
CA ALA A 30 4.67 13.44 11.51
C ALA A 30 4.50 14.31 12.76
N ARG A 31 3.58 13.94 13.66
CA ARG A 31 3.13 14.80 14.78
C ARG A 31 3.66 14.40 16.14
N PHE A 32 3.88 13.11 16.39
CA PHE A 32 4.33 12.63 17.70
C PHE A 32 5.82 12.29 17.68
N ARG A 33 6.49 12.59 18.79
CA ARG A 33 7.88 12.18 19.01
C ARG A 33 7.91 10.89 19.83
N PHE A 34 8.42 9.83 19.24
CA PHE A 34 8.59 8.56 19.93
C PHE A 34 9.85 8.62 20.81
N ILE A 35 9.74 8.13 22.05
CA ILE A 35 10.84 8.23 23.06
C ILE A 35 11.89 7.16 22.80
N THR A 36 11.45 5.94 22.43
CA THR A 36 12.33 4.76 22.31
C THR A 36 13.09 4.73 20.98
N ILE A 37 12.44 5.09 19.87
CA ILE A 37 13.01 5.06 18.52
C ILE A 37 12.75 6.43 17.87
N LYS A 38 13.77 7.03 17.28
CA LYS A 38 13.60 8.32 16.58
C LYS A 38 12.71 8.16 15.35
N ASN A 39 11.83 9.12 15.11
CA ASN A 39 10.93 9.12 13.96
C ASN A 39 11.69 9.00 12.62
N LYS A 40 12.90 9.58 12.55
CA LYS A 40 13.80 9.46 11.40
C LYS A 40 14.17 8.00 11.12
N ASP A 41 14.53 7.25 12.17
CA ASP A 41 14.95 5.85 12.05
C ASP A 41 13.78 4.96 11.61
N LEU A 42 12.58 5.21 12.14
CA LEU A 42 11.36 4.54 11.68
C LEU A 42 11.06 4.86 10.20
N THR A 43 11.22 6.11 9.78
CA THR A 43 11.01 6.48 8.38
C THR A 43 12.04 5.81 7.47
N ILE A 44 13.31 5.75 7.89
CA ILE A 44 14.37 5.05 7.17
C ILE A 44 14.06 3.55 7.12
N TRP A 45 13.55 2.97 8.21
CA TRP A 45 13.15 1.56 8.25
C TRP A 45 12.05 1.26 7.24
N PHE A 46 11.01 2.10 7.12
CA PHE A 46 9.99 1.95 6.07
C PHE A 46 10.61 2.02 4.67
N LEU A 47 11.52 2.98 4.42
CA LEU A 47 12.21 3.09 3.14
C LEU A 47 13.11 1.88 2.84
N SER A 48 13.78 1.32 3.85
CA SER A 48 14.68 0.18 3.68
C SER A 48 13.96 -1.09 3.21
N GLN A 49 12.66 -1.25 3.52
CA GLN A 49 11.86 -2.36 3.02
C GLN A 49 11.81 -2.41 1.48
N ARG A 50 12.06 -1.27 0.83
CA ARG A 50 12.05 -1.16 -0.64
C ARG A 50 13.38 -1.51 -1.31
N VAL A 51 14.45 -1.58 -0.53
CA VAL A 51 15.77 -2.01 -1.02
C VAL A 51 15.81 -3.52 -1.29
N LEU A 52 14.99 -4.29 -0.57
CA LEU A 52 14.83 -5.72 -0.81
C LEU A 52 14.17 -5.95 -2.19
N PRO A 53 14.85 -6.65 -3.12
CA PRO A 53 14.26 -6.96 -4.40
C PRO A 53 13.05 -7.89 -4.20
N PRO A 54 11.91 -7.61 -4.85
CA PRO A 54 10.71 -8.44 -4.72
C PRO A 54 10.96 -9.92 -4.99
N VAL A 55 11.85 -10.24 -5.93
CA VAL A 55 12.23 -11.62 -6.27
C VAL A 55 12.79 -12.38 -5.06
N ALA A 56 13.57 -11.72 -4.19
CA ALA A 56 14.14 -12.37 -3.00
C ALA A 56 13.07 -12.71 -1.94
N THR A 57 11.93 -12.05 -1.99
CA THR A 57 10.83 -12.23 -1.03
C THR A 57 9.76 -13.20 -1.50
N ILE A 58 9.81 -13.68 -2.75
CA ILE A 58 8.82 -14.62 -3.31
C ILE A 58 8.69 -15.87 -2.44
N VAL A 59 9.81 -16.54 -2.17
CA VAL A 59 9.80 -17.82 -1.45
C VAL A 59 9.22 -17.67 -0.04
N PRO A 60 9.66 -16.71 0.80
CA PRO A 60 9.03 -16.46 2.09
C PRO A 60 7.52 -16.20 2.01
N PHE A 61 7.09 -15.34 1.10
CA PHE A 61 5.65 -15.04 0.94
C PHE A 61 4.86 -16.26 0.45
N TYR A 62 5.40 -17.02 -0.49
CA TYR A 62 4.78 -18.26 -0.94
C TYR A 62 4.57 -19.23 0.21
N LEU A 63 5.60 -19.49 1.03
CA LEU A 63 5.52 -20.39 2.17
C LEU A 63 4.50 -19.91 3.21
N VAL A 64 4.46 -18.61 3.51
CA VAL A 64 3.46 -18.05 4.43
C VAL A 64 2.05 -18.24 3.87
N MET A 65 1.81 -17.92 2.60
CA MET A 65 0.48 -18.10 1.98
C MET A 65 0.10 -19.57 1.90
N GLN A 66 1.06 -20.47 1.66
CA GLN A 66 0.84 -21.91 1.66
C GLN A 66 0.44 -22.42 3.06
N THR A 67 1.16 -22.01 4.10
CA THR A 67 0.84 -22.43 5.48
C THR A 67 -0.52 -21.92 5.96
N LEU A 68 -0.94 -20.76 5.46
CA LEU A 68 -2.25 -20.17 5.74
C LEU A 68 -3.37 -20.75 4.86
N GLY A 69 -3.05 -21.60 3.87
CA GLY A 69 -4.03 -22.12 2.92
C GLY A 69 -4.64 -21.06 1.99
N LEU A 70 -3.89 -19.97 1.75
CA LEU A 70 -4.35 -18.81 0.97
C LEU A 70 -3.83 -18.79 -0.47
N LEU A 71 -3.08 -19.80 -0.91
CA LEU A 71 -2.63 -19.87 -2.31
C LEU A 71 -3.82 -19.80 -3.27
N ASP A 72 -3.61 -19.15 -4.41
CA ASP A 72 -4.63 -18.95 -5.46
C ASP A 72 -5.89 -18.21 -4.97
N THR A 73 -5.74 -17.28 -4.02
CA THR A 73 -6.84 -16.44 -3.54
C THR A 73 -6.59 -14.97 -3.77
N HIS A 74 -7.66 -14.18 -3.95
CA HIS A 74 -7.59 -12.72 -4.00
C HIS A 74 -6.99 -12.15 -2.72
N LEU A 75 -7.30 -12.74 -1.55
CA LEU A 75 -6.82 -12.27 -0.27
C LEU A 75 -5.30 -12.33 -0.15
N ALA A 76 -4.67 -13.42 -0.63
CA ALA A 76 -3.21 -13.52 -0.64
C ALA A 76 -2.58 -12.38 -1.42
N LEU A 77 -3.05 -12.13 -2.64
CA LEU A 77 -2.52 -11.08 -3.49
C LEU A 77 -2.79 -9.68 -2.92
N ILE A 78 -3.95 -9.45 -2.30
CA ILE A 78 -4.27 -8.18 -1.63
C ILE A 78 -3.31 -7.93 -0.47
N LEU A 79 -3.08 -8.91 0.40
CA LEU A 79 -2.20 -8.77 1.57
C LEU A 79 -0.75 -8.52 1.16
N ILE A 80 -0.23 -9.29 0.19
CA ILE A 80 1.13 -9.13 -0.30
C ILE A 80 1.31 -7.75 -0.92
N ASN A 81 0.44 -7.37 -1.84
CA ASN A 81 0.52 -6.07 -2.50
C ASN A 81 0.39 -4.92 -1.50
N ALA A 82 -0.56 -5.00 -0.56
CA ALA A 82 -0.69 -3.99 0.51
C ALA A 82 0.59 -3.85 1.33
N THR A 83 1.25 -4.97 1.69
CA THR A 83 2.52 -4.97 2.41
C THR A 83 3.61 -4.24 1.62
N PHE A 84 3.68 -4.44 0.30
CA PHE A 84 4.68 -3.80 -0.54
C PHE A 84 4.44 -2.32 -0.79
N VAL A 85 3.19 -1.86 -0.88
CA VAL A 85 2.89 -0.44 -1.12
C VAL A 85 2.77 0.37 0.16
N LEU A 86 2.54 -0.26 1.32
CA LEU A 86 2.40 0.40 2.62
C LEU A 86 3.57 1.34 2.96
N PRO A 87 4.85 0.96 2.80
CA PRO A 87 5.97 1.85 3.09
C PRO A 87 5.94 3.15 2.30
N PHE A 88 5.53 3.11 1.04
CA PHE A 88 5.39 4.32 0.23
C PHE A 88 4.28 5.23 0.74
N VAL A 89 3.12 4.64 1.08
CA VAL A 89 2.01 5.39 1.67
C VAL A 89 2.48 6.12 2.92
N VAL A 90 3.15 5.40 3.84
CA VAL A 90 3.63 6.00 5.09
C VAL A 90 4.58 7.17 4.82
N VAL A 91 5.55 7.00 3.93
CA VAL A 91 6.56 8.04 3.68
C VAL A 91 5.97 9.25 2.96
N ILE A 92 5.17 9.04 1.90
CA ILE A 92 4.59 10.14 1.11
C ILE A 92 3.57 10.91 1.95
N VAL A 93 2.65 10.21 2.60
CA VAL A 93 1.59 10.85 3.41
C VAL A 93 2.17 11.51 4.66
N ARG A 94 3.25 10.95 5.25
CA ARG A 94 3.97 11.61 6.34
C ARG A 94 4.51 12.97 5.90
N GLN A 95 5.12 13.06 4.73
CA GLN A 95 5.61 14.33 4.21
C GLN A 95 4.46 15.33 4.04
N THR A 96 3.33 14.89 3.50
CA THR A 96 2.13 15.72 3.39
C THR A 96 1.71 16.30 4.74
N PHE A 97 1.64 15.47 5.78
CA PHE A 97 1.29 15.96 7.12
C PHE A 97 2.34 16.93 7.69
N MET A 98 3.62 16.71 7.38
CA MET A 98 4.69 17.65 7.82
C MET A 98 4.59 19.02 7.15
N ASP A 99 4.09 19.08 5.93
CA ASP A 99 3.94 20.31 5.15
C ASP A 99 2.68 21.11 5.57
N LEU A 100 1.75 20.48 6.29
CA LEU A 100 0.58 21.16 6.83
C LEU A 100 0.94 21.99 8.08
N PRO A 101 0.44 23.24 8.17
CA PRO A 101 0.64 24.08 9.35
C PRO A 101 0.08 23.40 10.61
N ILE A 102 0.92 23.23 11.62
CA ILE A 102 0.54 22.58 12.89
C ILE A 102 -0.48 23.41 13.67
N GLU A 103 -0.45 24.72 13.47
CA GLU A 103 -1.30 25.70 14.15
C GLU A 103 -2.79 25.43 13.93
N LEU A 104 -3.16 24.82 12.81
CA LEU A 104 -4.55 24.44 12.52
C LEU A 104 -5.04 23.32 13.45
N GLU A 105 -4.17 22.38 13.76
CA GLU A 105 -4.47 21.28 14.68
C GLU A 105 -4.43 21.79 16.15
N GLU A 106 -3.48 22.67 16.48
CA GLU A 106 -3.38 23.30 17.80
C GLU A 106 -4.63 24.14 18.10
N ALA A 107 -5.15 24.89 17.13
CA ALA A 107 -6.40 25.64 17.29
C ALA A 107 -7.57 24.70 17.61
N ALA A 108 -7.69 23.56 16.90
CA ALA A 108 -8.73 22.58 17.20
C ALA A 108 -8.59 21.97 18.60
N LEU A 109 -7.36 21.73 19.07
CA LEU A 109 -7.10 21.28 20.45
C LEU A 109 -7.50 22.33 21.49
N MET A 110 -7.25 23.62 21.22
CA MET A 110 -7.69 24.71 22.08
C MET A 110 -9.21 24.86 22.15
N ASP A 111 -9.91 24.50 21.05
CA ASP A 111 -11.38 24.41 20.98
C ASP A 111 -11.94 23.13 21.64
N GLY A 112 -11.10 22.36 22.33
CA GLY A 112 -11.50 21.17 23.09
C GLY A 112 -11.56 19.87 22.29
N ALA A 113 -11.04 19.82 21.06
CA ALA A 113 -10.93 18.57 20.32
C ALA A 113 -9.84 17.67 20.93
N SER A 114 -10.03 16.36 20.87
CA SER A 114 -8.96 15.40 21.17
C SER A 114 -7.96 15.32 20.00
N TYR A 115 -6.77 14.77 20.23
CA TYR A 115 -5.79 14.52 19.15
C TYR A 115 -6.38 13.71 17.99
N PHE A 116 -7.19 12.71 18.29
CA PHE A 116 -7.89 11.93 17.27
C PHE A 116 -8.95 12.78 16.56
N GLY A 117 -9.62 13.67 17.27
CA GLY A 117 -10.57 14.64 16.70
C GLY A 117 -9.88 15.63 15.76
N ALA A 118 -8.72 16.19 16.14
CA ALA A 118 -7.91 17.07 15.31
C ALA A 118 -7.42 16.33 14.05
N PHE A 119 -6.97 15.06 14.18
CA PHE A 119 -6.63 14.21 13.04
C PHE A 119 -7.78 14.06 12.05
N LEU A 120 -8.96 13.61 12.51
CA LEU A 120 -10.08 13.30 11.62
C LEU A 120 -10.75 14.55 11.03
N LYS A 121 -10.84 15.65 11.79
CA LYS A 121 -11.62 16.83 11.39
C LYS A 121 -10.77 17.91 10.74
N VAL A 122 -9.46 17.93 10.96
CA VAL A 122 -8.56 18.98 10.45
C VAL A 122 -7.48 18.38 9.55
N ALA A 123 -6.59 17.55 10.09
CA ALA A 123 -5.43 17.08 9.34
C ALA A 123 -5.81 16.19 8.16
N LEU A 124 -6.70 15.20 8.36
CA LEU A 124 -7.10 14.26 7.33
C LEU A 124 -7.83 14.90 6.14
N PRO A 125 -8.82 15.80 6.34
CA PRO A 125 -9.44 16.52 5.23
C PRO A 125 -8.48 17.41 4.44
N LEU A 126 -7.54 18.08 5.13
CA LEU A 126 -6.53 18.91 4.48
C LEU A 126 -5.53 18.08 3.66
N ALA A 127 -5.17 16.91 4.16
CA ALA A 127 -4.29 15.96 3.47
C ALA A 127 -5.01 15.13 2.38
N ALA A 128 -6.33 15.11 2.35
CA ALA A 128 -7.12 14.23 1.49
C ALA A 128 -6.74 14.26 -0.01
N PRO A 129 -6.49 15.42 -0.65
CA PRO A 129 -6.07 15.44 -2.06
C PRO A 129 -4.76 14.68 -2.29
N ALA A 130 -3.77 14.85 -1.42
CA ALA A 130 -2.48 14.16 -1.52
C ALA A 130 -2.61 12.66 -1.19
N ILE A 131 -3.48 12.29 -0.23
CA ILE A 131 -3.77 10.89 0.10
C ILE A 131 -4.43 10.19 -1.09
N VAL A 132 -5.40 10.84 -1.75
CA VAL A 132 -6.04 10.30 -2.95
C VAL A 132 -5.03 10.13 -4.09
N ALA A 133 -4.19 11.14 -4.34
CA ALA A 133 -3.14 11.05 -5.34
C ALA A 133 -2.16 9.90 -5.05
N THR A 134 -1.76 9.73 -3.78
CA THR A 134 -0.94 8.60 -3.34
C THR A 134 -1.65 7.27 -3.61
N GLY A 135 -2.94 7.19 -3.31
CA GLY A 135 -3.75 6.00 -3.58
C GLY A 135 -3.80 5.61 -5.04
N LEU A 136 -3.94 6.59 -5.94
CA LEU A 136 -3.93 6.35 -7.39
C LEU A 136 -2.57 5.83 -7.88
N ILE A 137 -1.47 6.35 -7.33
CA ILE A 137 -0.13 5.85 -7.62
C ILE A 137 0.01 4.39 -7.14
N MET A 138 -0.42 4.09 -5.91
CA MET A 138 -0.34 2.73 -5.37
C MET A 138 -1.24 1.76 -6.15
N PHE A 139 -2.42 2.20 -6.57
CA PHE A 139 -3.28 1.45 -7.47
C PHE A 139 -2.55 1.09 -8.77
N ALA A 140 -1.88 2.06 -9.41
CA ALA A 140 -1.14 1.82 -10.65
C ALA A 140 0.01 0.82 -10.45
N PHE A 141 0.75 0.90 -9.34
CA PHE A 141 1.80 -0.07 -9.01
C PHE A 141 1.23 -1.48 -8.82
N THR A 142 0.16 -1.62 -8.06
CA THR A 142 -0.47 -2.92 -7.81
C THR A 142 -1.13 -3.49 -9.06
N TRP A 143 -1.73 -2.65 -9.90
CA TRP A 143 -2.35 -3.05 -11.17
C TRP A 143 -1.34 -3.72 -12.11
N ASN A 144 -0.11 -3.23 -12.14
CA ASN A 144 0.97 -3.73 -13.00
C ASN A 144 1.81 -4.84 -12.34
N GLU A 145 1.44 -5.26 -11.12
CA GLU A 145 2.18 -6.30 -10.41
C GLU A 145 1.98 -7.67 -11.10
N PHE A 146 3.07 -8.30 -11.47
CA PHE A 146 3.09 -9.57 -12.18
C PHE A 146 3.73 -10.69 -11.37
N LEU A 147 4.79 -10.38 -10.62
CA LEU A 147 5.71 -11.35 -10.05
C LEU A 147 5.04 -12.23 -8.97
N PHE A 148 4.33 -11.61 -8.02
CA PHE A 148 3.59 -12.35 -7.01
C PHE A 148 2.32 -12.97 -7.59
N ALA A 149 1.69 -12.29 -8.54
CA ALA A 149 0.51 -12.83 -9.21
C ALA A 149 0.84 -14.17 -9.90
N VAL A 150 1.93 -14.26 -10.67
CA VAL A 150 2.31 -15.48 -11.40
C VAL A 150 2.82 -16.61 -10.48
N THR A 151 3.35 -16.25 -9.29
CA THR A 151 3.91 -17.25 -8.37
C THR A 151 2.90 -17.81 -7.38
N ILE A 152 1.93 -17.00 -6.96
CA ILE A 152 0.95 -17.36 -5.91
C ILE A 152 -0.39 -17.79 -6.48
N SER A 153 -0.75 -17.27 -7.66
CA SER A 153 -1.97 -17.60 -8.36
C SER A 153 -1.71 -18.67 -9.43
N SER A 154 -2.62 -19.65 -9.56
CA SER A 154 -2.44 -20.74 -10.52
C SER A 154 -3.60 -20.89 -11.51
N LYS A 155 -4.86 -20.89 -11.06
CA LYS A 155 -6.04 -21.16 -11.90
C LYS A 155 -7.20 -20.19 -11.68
N ASP A 156 -7.49 -19.85 -10.42
CA ASP A 156 -8.72 -19.17 -10.06
C ASP A 156 -8.57 -17.65 -10.09
N VAL A 157 -7.37 -17.13 -9.78
CA VAL A 157 -7.10 -15.68 -9.68
C VAL A 157 -6.10 -15.24 -10.76
N ILE A 158 -6.53 -15.25 -12.03
CA ILE A 158 -5.71 -14.75 -13.14
C ILE A 158 -5.86 -13.22 -13.21
N THR A 159 -4.72 -12.51 -13.15
CA THR A 159 -4.64 -11.05 -13.33
C THR A 159 -4.33 -10.68 -14.79
N ILE A 160 -4.48 -9.39 -15.14
CA ILE A 160 -4.19 -8.91 -16.49
C ILE A 160 -2.74 -9.18 -16.90
N PRO A 161 -1.71 -8.88 -16.09
CA PRO A 161 -0.33 -9.16 -16.47
C PRO A 161 -0.08 -10.63 -16.76
N ILE A 162 -0.65 -11.56 -15.99
CA ILE A 162 -0.56 -13.01 -16.25
C ILE A 162 -1.26 -13.36 -17.56
N HIS A 163 -2.47 -12.84 -17.77
CA HIS A 163 -3.23 -13.12 -18.97
C HIS A 163 -2.52 -12.66 -20.25
N MET A 164 -1.88 -11.49 -20.18
CA MET A 164 -1.08 -10.96 -21.29
C MET A 164 0.17 -11.80 -21.57
N ALA A 165 0.89 -12.21 -20.53
CA ALA A 165 2.07 -13.07 -20.66
C ALA A 165 1.71 -14.42 -21.32
N GLY A 166 0.63 -15.07 -20.90
CA GLY A 166 0.15 -16.31 -21.51
C GLY A 166 -0.32 -16.16 -22.96
N ALA A 167 -0.88 -14.99 -23.32
CA ALA A 167 -1.28 -14.71 -24.70
C ALA A 167 -0.09 -14.54 -25.65
N VAL A 168 1.04 -14.07 -25.14
CA VAL A 168 2.29 -13.95 -25.92
C VAL A 168 2.93 -15.32 -26.13
N ASP A 169 2.91 -16.18 -25.12
CA ASP A 169 3.54 -17.52 -25.18
C ASP A 169 2.79 -18.47 -26.12
N THR A 170 1.46 -18.44 -26.13
CA THR A 170 0.64 -19.38 -26.93
C THR A 170 0.47 -19.01 -28.40
N ARG A 171 0.72 -17.78 -28.81
CA ARG A 171 0.46 -17.30 -30.19
C ARG A 171 1.70 -16.90 -30.97
N GLY A 172 2.89 -16.92 -30.35
CA GLY A 172 4.04 -16.21 -30.91
C GLY A 172 3.73 -14.72 -31.09
N VAL A 173 4.73 -13.88 -31.13
CA VAL A 173 4.51 -12.45 -31.42
C VAL A 173 4.01 -12.32 -32.86
N GLN A 174 2.71 -12.27 -33.05
CA GLN A 174 2.13 -11.85 -34.33
C GLN A 174 2.09 -10.32 -34.32
N PHE A 175 3.05 -9.73 -35.05
CA PHE A 175 3.05 -8.32 -35.42
C PHE A 175 2.02 -8.05 -36.48
#